data_b177f97acccbb69ea572d20f292abfec
#
_entry.id   b177f97acccbb69ea572d20f292abfec
#
_cell.length_a   1.000
_cell.length_b   1.000
_cell.length_c   1.000
_cell.angle_alpha   90.00
_cell.angle_beta   90.00
_cell.angle_gamma   90.00
#
_symmetry.space_group_name_H-M   'P 1'
#
loop_
_entity.id
_entity.type
_entity.pdbx_description
1 polymer ?
#
loop_
_entity_poly.entity_id
_entity_poly.type
_entity_poly.pdbx_seq_one_letter_code
_entity_poly.pdbx_strand_id
1 'polypeptide(L)'
;MDFSVLGFGGAEIGFNPQQTQEDVNQLLNSALDAGLNLIDTAAGYLKSEQMIGEAVGKRRKEFYLITKCGALDGFTRSDWSVKGILETIETSLRDLKTDHLDIAQLHSCDSEILRRGEVIEALQRAQEKGYTRFIGYSGDNEDAKTAIEMDVFDSLQTSVSIADQTPIDTNIKLAAEKNIGVIAKRPIANAVWRHDSKPSESYHHEYWDRIQKLKFDFLTKSLEEATATALRFTLSIPGISVAIVGTTKPQRWQENARFVAEGNLSNEEFQTIRERWREVGGDDWVGQT
;
A
#
# COMPACT_ATOMS: atom_id res chain seq x y z
N MET A 1 2.71 -4.25 16.68
CA MET A 1 1.55 -3.36 16.46
C MET A 1 0.35 -4.24 16.20
N ASP A 2 -0.80 -3.89 16.74
CA ASP A 2 -2.05 -4.64 16.58
C ASP A 2 -3.02 -3.81 15.72
N PHE A 3 -2.91 -3.96 14.41
CA PHE A 3 -3.77 -3.27 13.46
C PHE A 3 -4.67 -4.24 12.70
N SER A 4 -5.80 -3.71 12.23
CA SER A 4 -6.74 -4.45 11.39
C SER A 4 -6.07 -4.93 10.10
N VAL A 5 -6.48 -6.08 9.60
CA VAL A 5 -5.95 -6.63 8.34
C VAL A 5 -6.29 -5.78 7.10
N LEU A 6 -7.17 -4.79 7.26
CA LEU A 6 -7.54 -3.81 6.23
C LEU A 6 -7.17 -2.40 6.70
N GLY A 7 -6.28 -1.73 5.98
CA GLY A 7 -5.88 -0.34 6.15
C GLY A 7 -6.44 0.58 5.06
N PHE A 8 -6.31 1.89 5.27
CA PHE A 8 -6.68 2.92 4.29
C PHE A 8 -5.44 3.42 3.55
N GLY A 9 -5.51 3.46 2.20
CA GLY A 9 -4.47 4.03 1.33
C GLY A 9 -4.83 5.45 0.88
N GLY A 10 -3.98 6.43 1.18
CA GLY A 10 -4.22 7.86 0.99
C GLY A 10 -3.87 8.42 -0.40
N ALA A 11 -3.39 7.61 -1.35
CA ALA A 11 -2.97 8.12 -2.65
C ALA A 11 -4.11 8.83 -3.41
N GLU A 12 -5.27 8.20 -3.52
CA GLU A 12 -6.39 8.73 -4.30
C GLU A 12 -6.89 10.08 -3.78
N ILE A 13 -6.93 10.31 -2.47
CA ILE A 13 -7.35 11.60 -1.91
C ILE A 13 -6.34 12.71 -2.21
N GLY A 14 -5.07 12.37 -2.35
CA GLY A 14 -4.01 13.32 -2.71
C GLY A 14 -4.05 13.73 -4.18
N PHE A 15 -4.21 12.77 -5.08
CA PHE A 15 -4.15 12.99 -6.53
C PHE A 15 -5.47 13.45 -7.15
N ASN A 16 -6.62 13.19 -6.52
CA ASN A 16 -7.91 13.62 -7.07
C ASN A 16 -8.10 15.15 -6.91
N PRO A 17 -8.09 15.94 -8.00
CA PRO A 17 -8.24 17.38 -7.91
C PRO A 17 -9.64 17.84 -7.45
N GLN A 18 -10.63 16.96 -7.53
CA GLN A 18 -12.02 17.24 -7.12
C GLN A 18 -12.28 16.91 -5.64
N GLN A 19 -11.31 16.23 -4.98
CA GLN A 19 -11.48 15.84 -3.58
C GLN A 19 -11.44 17.07 -2.68
N THR A 20 -12.50 17.28 -1.92
CA THR A 20 -12.59 18.38 -0.94
C THR A 20 -12.13 17.93 0.43
N GLN A 21 -11.77 18.86 1.30
CA GLN A 21 -11.43 18.57 2.69
C GLN A 21 -12.62 17.97 3.45
N GLU A 22 -13.84 18.42 3.18
CA GLU A 22 -15.06 17.91 3.81
C GLU A 22 -15.30 16.45 3.46
N ASP A 23 -15.10 16.06 2.20
CA ASP A 23 -15.21 14.65 1.78
C ASP A 23 -14.20 13.77 2.53
N VAL A 24 -12.96 14.23 2.69
CA VAL A 24 -11.92 13.50 3.44
C VAL A 24 -12.24 13.43 4.92
N ASN A 25 -12.77 14.51 5.50
CA ASN A 25 -13.23 14.52 6.89
C ASN A 25 -14.30 13.46 7.12
N GLN A 26 -15.33 13.41 6.26
CA GLN A 26 -16.39 12.43 6.34
C GLN A 26 -15.86 11.00 6.13
N LEU A 27 -15.02 10.80 5.11
CA LEU A 27 -14.43 9.51 4.76
C LEU A 27 -13.64 8.92 5.92
N LEU A 28 -12.64 9.64 6.42
CA LEU A 28 -11.72 9.11 7.41
C LEU A 28 -12.37 8.98 8.79
N ASN A 29 -13.20 9.95 9.21
CA ASN A 29 -13.87 9.84 10.50
C ASN A 29 -14.87 8.66 10.50
N SER A 30 -15.65 8.49 9.44
CA SER A 30 -16.58 7.34 9.37
C SER A 30 -15.85 5.99 9.30
N ALA A 31 -14.67 5.94 8.68
CA ALA A 31 -13.86 4.73 8.65
C ALA A 31 -13.25 4.41 10.02
N LEU A 32 -12.72 5.40 10.75
CA LEU A 32 -12.23 5.23 12.12
C LEU A 32 -13.36 4.78 13.07
N ASP A 33 -14.55 5.38 12.96
CA ASP A 33 -15.72 4.99 13.75
C ASP A 33 -16.19 3.54 13.45
N ALA A 34 -15.86 3.04 12.26
CA ALA A 34 -16.14 1.66 11.84
C ALA A 34 -14.98 0.68 12.12
N GLY A 35 -13.91 1.11 12.81
CA GLY A 35 -12.81 0.24 13.25
C GLY A 35 -11.54 0.29 12.37
N LEU A 36 -11.44 1.23 11.41
CA LEU A 36 -10.15 1.52 10.76
C LEU A 36 -9.14 1.91 11.83
N ASN A 37 -7.96 1.29 11.80
CA ASN A 37 -6.87 1.68 12.70
C ASN A 37 -5.48 1.71 12.02
N LEU A 38 -5.44 1.75 10.68
CA LEU A 38 -4.20 1.93 9.92
C LEU A 38 -4.43 2.88 8.73
N ILE A 39 -3.69 3.98 8.69
CA ILE A 39 -3.69 4.94 7.59
C ILE A 39 -2.31 4.98 6.96
N ASP A 40 -2.24 4.76 5.66
CA ASP A 40 -1.03 4.83 4.82
C ASP A 40 -1.12 6.04 3.88
N THR A 41 -0.06 6.82 3.82
CA THR A 41 0.08 7.95 2.90
C THR A 41 1.53 8.09 2.39
N ALA A 42 1.90 9.21 1.78
CA ALA A 42 3.26 9.54 1.37
C ALA A 42 3.43 11.03 1.12
N ALA A 43 4.61 11.58 1.36
CA ALA A 43 4.99 12.93 0.98
C ALA A 43 4.84 13.19 -0.53
N GLY A 44 5.03 12.13 -1.34
CA GLY A 44 4.82 12.17 -2.79
C GLY A 44 3.36 12.25 -3.24
N TYR A 45 2.37 12.08 -2.33
CA TYR A 45 0.94 12.07 -2.69
C TYR A 45 0.30 13.47 -2.63
N LEU A 46 1.02 14.48 -3.11
CA LEU A 46 0.55 15.87 -3.20
C LEU A 46 -0.06 16.37 -1.88
N LYS A 47 -1.39 16.59 -1.84
CA LYS A 47 -2.11 17.15 -0.69
C LYS A 47 -2.56 16.11 0.35
N SER A 48 -2.25 14.82 0.17
CA SER A 48 -2.78 13.73 0.99
C SER A 48 -2.45 13.89 2.49
N GLU A 49 -1.19 14.14 2.83
CA GLU A 49 -0.77 14.27 4.23
C GLU A 49 -1.48 15.43 4.93
N GLN A 50 -1.59 16.60 4.28
CA GLN A 50 -2.29 17.76 4.81
C GLN A 50 -3.77 17.46 5.06
N MET A 51 -4.45 16.83 4.08
CA MET A 51 -5.86 16.51 4.20
C MET A 51 -6.12 15.46 5.30
N ILE A 52 -5.25 14.47 5.46
CA ILE A 52 -5.32 13.50 6.57
C ILE A 52 -5.11 14.18 7.91
N GLY A 53 -4.09 15.02 8.03
CA GLY A 53 -3.79 15.76 9.25
C GLY A 53 -4.93 16.68 9.68
N GLU A 54 -5.59 17.37 8.74
CA GLU A 54 -6.77 18.19 9.01
C GLU A 54 -7.97 17.33 9.44
N ALA A 55 -8.20 16.19 8.78
CA ALA A 55 -9.37 15.35 9.01
C ALA A 55 -9.30 14.63 10.36
N VAL A 56 -8.17 14.01 10.69
CA VAL A 56 -8.06 13.06 11.81
C VAL A 56 -6.87 13.26 12.73
N GLY A 57 -6.08 14.32 12.57
CA GLY A 57 -4.93 14.60 13.44
C GLY A 57 -5.28 14.68 14.94
N LYS A 58 -6.48 15.17 15.27
CA LYS A 58 -6.99 15.19 16.66
C LYS A 58 -7.32 13.79 17.21
N ARG A 59 -7.46 12.80 16.35
CA ARG A 59 -7.75 11.39 16.67
C ARG A 59 -6.52 10.50 16.56
N ARG A 60 -5.30 11.10 16.53
CA ARG A 60 -4.01 10.41 16.28
C ARG A 60 -3.82 9.12 17.09
N LYS A 61 -4.36 9.02 18.28
CA LYS A 61 -4.22 7.86 19.16
C LYS A 61 -5.09 6.67 18.76
N GLU A 62 -6.00 6.84 17.81
CA GLU A 62 -6.94 5.81 17.39
C GLU A 62 -6.41 4.97 16.21
N PHE A 63 -5.30 5.38 15.59
CA PHE A 63 -4.76 4.68 14.43
C PHE A 63 -3.24 4.68 14.38
N TYR A 64 -2.69 3.71 13.68
CA TYR A 64 -1.30 3.67 13.24
C TYR A 64 -1.15 4.45 11.94
N LEU A 65 -0.05 5.17 11.82
CA LEU A 65 0.19 6.07 10.69
C LEU A 65 1.50 5.71 9.99
N ILE A 66 1.36 5.43 8.69
CA ILE A 66 2.48 5.12 7.81
C ILE A 66 2.60 6.24 6.79
N THR A 67 3.80 6.77 6.58
CA THR A 67 4.09 7.63 5.43
C THR A 67 5.41 7.26 4.77
N LYS A 68 5.68 7.85 3.61
CA LYS A 68 6.83 7.52 2.79
C LYS A 68 7.59 8.78 2.40
N CYS A 69 8.91 8.67 2.35
CA CYS A 69 9.85 9.76 2.08
C CYS A 69 10.73 9.47 0.86
N GLY A 70 11.43 10.50 0.41
CA GLY A 70 12.36 10.48 -0.71
C GLY A 70 11.75 10.88 -2.05
N ALA A 71 10.62 10.31 -2.44
CA ALA A 71 9.85 10.75 -3.61
C ALA A 71 8.88 11.87 -3.22
N LEU A 72 8.80 12.92 -4.01
CA LEU A 72 8.12 14.19 -3.72
C LEU A 72 7.30 14.68 -4.91
N ASP A 73 6.42 15.67 -4.67
CA ASP A 73 5.73 16.45 -5.69
C ASP A 73 5.06 15.61 -6.79
N GLY A 74 4.27 14.61 -6.41
CA GLY A 74 3.62 13.71 -7.36
C GLY A 74 4.60 12.84 -8.17
N PHE A 75 5.72 12.47 -7.55
CA PHE A 75 6.83 11.69 -8.15
C PHE A 75 7.63 12.43 -9.23
N THR A 76 7.48 13.75 -9.36
CA THR A 76 8.26 14.55 -10.31
C THR A 76 9.65 14.90 -9.81
N ARG A 77 9.89 14.77 -8.52
CA ARG A 77 11.17 15.03 -7.86
C ARG A 77 11.46 13.99 -6.78
N SER A 78 12.73 13.78 -6.49
CA SER A 78 13.18 12.98 -5.35
C SER A 78 14.41 13.60 -4.69
N ASP A 79 14.56 13.36 -3.39
CA ASP A 79 15.79 13.70 -2.65
C ASP A 79 16.13 12.54 -1.71
N TRP A 80 17.17 11.82 -2.06
CA TRP A 80 17.67 10.64 -1.34
C TRP A 80 18.84 10.95 -0.41
N SER A 81 19.21 12.22 -0.24
CA SER A 81 20.21 12.61 0.74
C SER A 81 19.72 12.45 2.17
N VAL A 82 20.63 12.25 3.12
CA VAL A 82 20.29 12.21 4.56
C VAL A 82 19.48 13.43 4.97
N LYS A 83 19.87 14.62 4.51
CA LYS A 83 19.19 15.87 4.79
C LYS A 83 17.78 15.87 4.20
N GLY A 84 17.62 15.53 2.91
CA GLY A 84 16.35 15.53 2.21
C GLY A 84 15.34 14.56 2.82
N ILE A 85 15.76 13.37 3.21
CA ILE A 85 14.91 12.39 3.90
C ILE A 85 14.41 12.95 5.25
N LEU A 86 15.31 13.52 6.07
CA LEU A 86 14.94 14.08 7.36
C LEU A 86 13.98 15.28 7.22
N GLU A 87 14.27 16.19 6.28
CA GLU A 87 13.38 17.34 5.99
C GLU A 87 12.02 16.90 5.49
N THR A 88 11.96 15.83 4.68
CA THR A 88 10.70 15.22 4.23
C THR A 88 9.90 14.70 5.42
N ILE A 89 10.51 13.93 6.32
CA ILE A 89 9.85 13.38 7.50
C ILE A 89 9.35 14.51 8.41
N GLU A 90 10.16 15.54 8.67
CA GLU A 90 9.77 16.70 9.48
C GLU A 90 8.58 17.47 8.85
N THR A 91 8.52 17.54 7.52
CA THR A 91 7.39 18.11 6.78
C THR A 91 6.15 17.25 6.93
N SER A 92 6.28 15.93 6.74
CA SER A 92 5.20 14.99 6.93
C SER A 92 4.59 15.04 8.34
N LEU A 93 5.42 15.13 9.39
CA LEU A 93 4.95 15.29 10.78
C LEU A 93 4.09 16.54 10.94
N ARG A 94 4.54 17.66 10.37
CA ARG A 94 3.83 18.93 10.43
C ARG A 94 2.50 18.87 9.67
N ASP A 95 2.50 18.34 8.46
CA ASP A 95 1.32 18.25 7.58
C ASP A 95 0.29 17.26 8.14
N LEU A 96 0.73 16.15 8.70
CA LEU A 96 -0.11 15.14 9.37
C LEU A 96 -0.53 15.56 10.79
N LYS A 97 -0.04 16.70 11.31
CA LYS A 97 -0.33 17.24 12.65
C LYS A 97 -0.06 16.24 13.77
N THR A 98 1.10 15.61 13.73
CA THR A 98 1.55 14.61 14.70
C THR A 98 3.00 14.84 15.09
N ASP A 99 3.40 14.32 16.24
CA ASP A 99 4.78 14.34 16.72
C ASP A 99 5.57 13.08 16.33
N HIS A 100 4.89 12.03 15.89
CA HIS A 100 5.52 10.77 15.47
C HIS A 100 4.73 10.01 14.41
N LEU A 101 5.46 9.24 13.62
CA LEU A 101 4.95 8.22 12.70
C LEU A 101 5.05 6.85 13.37
N ASP A 102 4.19 5.91 13.01
CA ASP A 102 4.38 4.53 13.41
C ASP A 102 5.40 3.84 12.50
N ILE A 103 5.33 4.09 11.17
CA ILE A 103 6.33 3.60 10.22
C ILE A 103 6.67 4.71 9.22
N ALA A 104 7.96 4.95 9.00
CA ALA A 104 8.47 5.75 7.89
C ALA A 104 9.11 4.83 6.86
N GLN A 105 8.71 4.93 5.59
CA GLN A 105 9.20 4.07 4.51
C GLN A 105 9.95 4.87 3.45
N LEU A 106 10.97 4.27 2.82
CA LEU A 106 11.54 4.76 1.57
C LEU A 106 10.55 4.49 0.43
N HIS A 107 10.32 5.47 -0.43
CA HIS A 107 9.31 5.40 -1.49
C HIS A 107 9.90 5.03 -2.84
N SER A 108 10.12 3.75 -3.09
CA SER A 108 10.60 3.20 -4.37
C SER A 108 11.98 3.69 -4.81
N CYS A 109 12.91 3.89 -3.88
CA CYS A 109 14.30 4.09 -4.27
C CYS A 109 14.89 2.79 -4.81
N ASP A 110 15.80 2.92 -5.78
CA ASP A 110 16.44 1.78 -6.41
C ASP A 110 17.52 1.12 -5.51
N SER A 111 17.93 -0.07 -5.93
CA SER A 111 18.94 -0.87 -5.22
C SER A 111 20.31 -0.17 -5.11
N GLU A 112 20.66 0.71 -6.05
CA GLU A 112 21.91 1.46 -5.99
C GLU A 112 21.88 2.48 -4.86
N ILE A 113 20.79 3.23 -4.74
CA ILE A 113 20.56 4.19 -3.64
C ILE A 113 20.55 3.45 -2.29
N LEU A 114 19.86 2.31 -2.21
CA LEU A 114 19.81 1.48 -0.99
C LEU A 114 21.24 1.06 -0.56
N ARG A 115 22.05 0.56 -1.49
CA ARG A 115 23.41 0.06 -1.19
C ARG A 115 24.39 1.15 -0.77
N ARG A 116 24.13 2.42 -1.08
CA ARG A 116 24.95 3.56 -0.56
C ARG A 116 24.75 3.72 0.95
N GLY A 117 23.63 3.30 1.51
CA GLY A 117 23.35 3.33 2.95
C GLY A 117 22.87 4.67 3.50
N GLU A 118 23.03 5.79 2.78
CA GLU A 118 22.67 7.13 3.25
C GLU A 118 21.16 7.25 3.61
N VAL A 119 20.29 6.65 2.82
CA VAL A 119 18.84 6.65 3.07
C VAL A 119 18.46 5.83 4.31
N ILE A 120 19.21 4.75 4.58
CA ILE A 120 19.04 3.92 5.78
C ILE A 120 19.50 4.68 7.01
N GLU A 121 20.68 5.32 6.94
CA GLU A 121 21.20 6.19 8.00
C GLU A 121 20.18 7.31 8.33
N ALA A 122 19.56 7.91 7.32
CA ALA A 122 18.56 8.95 7.50
C ALA A 122 17.34 8.45 8.28
N LEU A 123 16.80 7.26 7.91
CA LEU A 123 15.68 6.65 8.63
C LEU A 123 16.04 6.27 10.07
N GLN A 124 17.23 5.72 10.30
CA GLN A 124 17.73 5.40 11.65
C GLN A 124 17.86 6.66 12.51
N ARG A 125 18.37 7.75 11.95
CA ARG A 125 18.42 9.07 12.63
C ARG A 125 17.01 9.61 12.94
N ALA A 126 16.04 9.41 12.04
CA ALA A 126 14.65 9.77 12.31
C ALA A 126 14.07 8.95 13.47
N GLN A 127 14.41 7.67 13.56
CA GLN A 127 14.01 6.79 14.65
C GLN A 127 14.67 7.20 15.98
N GLU A 128 15.97 7.52 15.99
CA GLU A 128 16.69 8.04 17.16
C GLU A 128 16.10 9.38 17.68
N LYS A 129 15.62 10.24 16.77
CA LYS A 129 14.92 11.48 17.12
C LYS A 129 13.47 11.26 17.62
N GLY A 130 12.95 10.04 17.55
CA GLY A 130 11.56 9.73 17.90
C GLY A 130 10.54 10.15 16.83
N TYR A 131 10.97 10.51 15.63
CA TYR A 131 10.08 10.89 14.53
C TYR A 131 9.31 9.70 13.94
N THR A 132 9.86 8.49 14.05
CA THR A 132 9.20 7.25 13.67
C THR A 132 9.55 6.13 14.66
N ARG A 133 8.61 5.20 14.84
CA ARG A 133 8.83 4.02 15.71
C ARG A 133 9.54 2.90 14.97
N PHE A 134 9.18 2.69 13.69
CA PHE A 134 9.70 1.65 12.82
C PHE A 134 10.11 2.24 11.48
N ILE A 135 10.99 1.55 10.76
CA ILE A 135 11.44 1.95 9.43
C ILE A 135 11.08 0.86 8.41
N GLY A 136 10.86 1.26 7.17
CA GLY A 136 10.46 0.32 6.14
C GLY A 136 10.84 0.72 4.72
N TYR A 137 10.50 -0.16 3.81
CA TYR A 137 10.68 0.04 2.38
C TYR A 137 9.36 -0.19 1.65
N SER A 138 9.03 0.69 0.70
CA SER A 138 7.92 0.51 -0.23
C SER A 138 8.46 0.43 -1.64
N GLY A 139 8.32 -0.71 -2.28
CA GLY A 139 8.77 -0.96 -3.66
C GLY A 139 8.49 -2.40 -4.07
N ASP A 140 8.95 -2.75 -5.26
CA ASP A 140 8.65 -4.02 -5.90
C ASP A 140 9.92 -4.69 -6.47
N ASN A 141 9.80 -5.90 -6.96
CA ASN A 141 10.79 -6.63 -7.75
C ASN A 141 12.17 -6.76 -7.05
N GLU A 142 13.27 -6.58 -7.79
CA GLU A 142 14.64 -6.72 -7.27
C GLU A 142 15.02 -5.63 -6.25
N ASP A 143 14.44 -4.44 -6.33
CA ASP A 143 14.70 -3.39 -5.35
C ASP A 143 14.09 -3.76 -3.99
N ALA A 144 12.88 -4.31 -3.98
CA ALA A 144 12.28 -4.85 -2.76
C ALA A 144 13.08 -6.02 -2.19
N LYS A 145 13.58 -6.92 -3.04
CA LYS A 145 14.46 -8.01 -2.61
C LYS A 145 15.74 -7.49 -1.98
N THR A 146 16.39 -6.51 -2.60
CA THR A 146 17.58 -5.85 -2.03
C THR A 146 17.27 -5.27 -0.66
N ALA A 147 16.15 -4.56 -0.50
CA ALA A 147 15.74 -4.00 0.79
C ALA A 147 15.56 -5.09 1.86
N ILE A 148 14.91 -6.20 1.53
CA ILE A 148 14.73 -7.33 2.45
C ILE A 148 16.09 -7.93 2.85
N GLU A 149 16.99 -8.14 1.89
CA GLU A 149 18.31 -8.73 2.12
C GLU A 149 19.22 -7.88 3.01
N MET A 150 19.03 -6.57 3.03
CA MET A 150 19.76 -5.66 3.92
C MET A 150 19.46 -5.88 5.41
N ASP A 151 18.34 -6.51 5.75
CA ASP A 151 18.01 -6.93 7.13
C ASP A 151 17.96 -5.77 8.14
N VAL A 152 17.52 -4.61 7.69
CA VAL A 152 17.44 -3.37 8.49
C VAL A 152 16.02 -2.81 8.59
N PHE A 153 15.11 -3.27 7.75
CA PHE A 153 13.75 -2.77 7.69
C PHE A 153 12.77 -3.64 8.49
N ASP A 154 11.87 -3.00 9.20
CA ASP A 154 10.80 -3.65 9.96
C ASP A 154 9.61 -4.02 9.07
N SER A 155 9.42 -3.30 7.95
CA SER A 155 8.28 -3.50 7.05
C SER A 155 8.65 -3.38 5.58
N LEU A 156 7.96 -4.19 4.76
CA LEU A 156 7.93 -4.12 3.30
C LEU A 156 6.52 -3.77 2.84
N GLN A 157 6.36 -2.76 2.00
CA GLN A 157 5.13 -2.50 1.27
C GLN A 157 5.33 -2.84 -0.20
N THR A 158 4.60 -3.83 -0.72
CA THR A 158 4.77 -4.32 -2.09
C THR A 158 3.43 -4.57 -2.78
N SER A 159 3.42 -4.49 -4.11
CA SER A 159 2.24 -4.80 -4.94
C SER A 159 1.97 -6.28 -4.90
N VAL A 160 0.73 -6.65 -4.55
CA VAL A 160 0.27 -8.03 -4.65
C VAL A 160 -1.25 -8.07 -4.79
N SER A 161 -1.74 -8.86 -5.73
CA SER A 161 -3.17 -9.01 -6.04
C SER A 161 -3.41 -10.22 -6.93
N ILE A 162 -4.66 -10.44 -7.34
CA ILE A 162 -5.01 -11.46 -8.34
C ILE A 162 -4.28 -11.27 -9.69
N ALA A 163 -3.86 -10.04 -10.03
CA ALA A 163 -3.16 -9.67 -11.26
C ALA A 163 -1.65 -9.38 -11.05
N ASP A 164 -1.14 -9.67 -9.85
CA ASP A 164 0.27 -9.43 -9.49
C ASP A 164 0.66 -10.44 -8.41
N GLN A 165 1.07 -11.65 -8.81
CA GLN A 165 1.29 -12.74 -7.89
C GLN A 165 2.76 -13.19 -7.77
N THR A 166 3.65 -12.65 -8.58
CA THR A 166 5.09 -12.96 -8.52
C THR A 166 5.70 -12.79 -7.12
N PRO A 167 5.38 -11.71 -6.36
CA PRO A 167 5.97 -11.53 -5.04
C PRO A 167 5.54 -12.57 -4.00
N ILE A 168 4.47 -13.35 -4.24
CA ILE A 168 4.01 -14.38 -3.30
C ILE A 168 5.08 -15.46 -3.09
N ASP A 169 5.69 -15.91 -4.18
CA ASP A 169 6.68 -17.00 -4.14
C ASP A 169 8.12 -16.48 -3.95
N THR A 170 8.31 -15.15 -3.93
CA THR A 170 9.62 -14.48 -3.83
C THR A 170 9.70 -13.55 -2.62
N ASN A 171 9.47 -12.25 -2.79
CA ASN A 171 9.70 -11.22 -1.78
C ASN A 171 8.85 -11.39 -0.51
N ILE A 172 7.59 -11.81 -0.62
CA ILE A 172 6.72 -12.03 0.55
C ILE A 172 7.23 -13.20 1.39
N LYS A 173 7.63 -14.29 0.72
CA LYS A 173 8.21 -15.44 1.39
C LYS A 173 9.52 -15.07 2.09
N LEU A 174 10.42 -14.37 1.40
CA LEU A 174 11.69 -13.92 1.97
C LEU A 174 11.50 -12.95 3.14
N ALA A 175 10.54 -12.02 3.04
CA ALA A 175 10.21 -11.10 4.12
C ALA A 175 9.70 -11.85 5.36
N ALA A 176 8.83 -12.86 5.16
CA ALA A 176 8.33 -13.69 6.25
C ALA A 176 9.44 -14.47 6.94
N GLU A 177 10.40 -15.04 6.20
CA GLU A 177 11.59 -15.73 6.76
C GLU A 177 12.46 -14.82 7.61
N LYS A 178 12.48 -13.50 7.31
CA LYS A 178 13.20 -12.47 8.06
C LYS A 178 12.35 -11.74 9.12
N ASN A 179 11.12 -12.18 9.33
CA ASN A 179 10.18 -11.54 10.27
C ASN A 179 9.89 -10.06 9.94
N ILE A 180 9.92 -9.70 8.67
CA ILE A 180 9.54 -8.37 8.16
C ILE A 180 8.04 -8.35 7.91
N GLY A 181 7.32 -7.38 8.47
CA GLY A 181 5.88 -7.22 8.27
C GLY A 181 5.56 -6.79 6.83
N VAL A 182 4.63 -7.48 6.16
CA VAL A 182 4.29 -7.17 4.76
C VAL A 182 2.96 -6.45 4.65
N ILE A 183 2.98 -5.30 3.96
CA ILE A 183 1.83 -4.48 3.62
C ILE A 183 1.54 -4.65 2.12
N ALA A 184 0.36 -5.17 1.80
CA ALA A 184 -0.08 -5.33 0.42
C ALA A 184 -0.64 -4.01 -0.13
N LYS A 185 0.04 -3.39 -1.10
CA LYS A 185 -0.51 -2.29 -1.89
C LYS A 185 -1.18 -2.83 -3.16
N ARG A 186 -2.18 -2.10 -3.69
CA ARG A 186 -2.99 -2.51 -4.86
C ARG A 186 -3.67 -3.88 -4.72
N PRO A 187 -4.19 -4.25 -3.54
CA PRO A 187 -4.63 -5.62 -3.24
C PRO A 187 -5.80 -6.10 -4.10
N ILE A 188 -6.48 -5.19 -4.78
CA ILE A 188 -7.57 -5.46 -5.72
C ILE A 188 -7.21 -5.06 -7.15
N ALA A 189 -5.92 -5.07 -7.54
CA ALA A 189 -5.45 -4.70 -8.89
C ALA A 189 -6.13 -3.42 -9.43
N ASN A 190 -6.28 -2.37 -8.58
CA ASN A 190 -6.98 -1.11 -8.87
C ASN A 190 -8.44 -1.29 -9.34
N ALA A 191 -9.03 -2.47 -9.13
CA ALA A 191 -10.36 -2.86 -9.59
C ALA A 191 -10.58 -2.56 -11.08
N VAL A 192 -9.57 -2.80 -11.92
CA VAL A 192 -9.59 -2.45 -13.35
C VAL A 192 -10.72 -3.14 -14.11
N TRP A 193 -11.21 -4.29 -13.65
CA TRP A 193 -12.34 -5.02 -14.23
C TRP A 193 -13.68 -4.27 -14.18
N ARG A 194 -13.76 -3.16 -13.42
CA ARG A 194 -14.95 -2.28 -13.37
C ARG A 194 -15.18 -1.48 -14.64
N HIS A 195 -14.20 -1.44 -15.53
CA HIS A 195 -14.24 -0.68 -16.78
C HIS A 195 -14.63 -1.60 -17.94
N ASP A 196 -15.49 -1.12 -18.85
CA ASP A 196 -15.92 -1.86 -20.04
C ASP A 196 -14.83 -1.88 -21.14
N SER A 197 -13.88 -0.96 -21.05
CA SER A 197 -12.75 -0.81 -21.98
C SER A 197 -11.47 -0.43 -21.24
N LYS A 198 -10.33 -0.57 -21.90
CA LYS A 198 -9.02 -0.22 -21.32
C LYS A 198 -9.05 1.24 -20.84
N PRO A 199 -8.74 1.51 -19.56
CA PRO A 199 -8.70 2.86 -19.00
C PRO A 199 -7.75 3.78 -19.78
N SER A 200 -8.03 5.08 -19.81
CA SER A 200 -7.15 6.07 -20.46
C SER A 200 -5.83 6.27 -19.70
N GLU A 201 -5.83 6.06 -18.40
CA GLU A 201 -4.68 6.24 -17.52
C GLU A 201 -3.74 5.06 -17.64
N SER A 202 -2.49 5.30 -18.05
CA SER A 202 -1.47 4.26 -18.25
C SER A 202 -1.18 3.45 -16.99
N TYR A 203 -1.34 4.05 -15.81
CA TYR A 203 -1.19 3.41 -14.50
C TYR A 203 -2.04 2.13 -14.32
N HIS A 204 -3.13 2.00 -15.08
CA HIS A 204 -4.03 0.85 -15.01
C HIS A 204 -3.78 -0.21 -16.10
N HIS A 205 -2.94 0.10 -17.11
CA HIS A 205 -2.85 -0.68 -18.33
C HIS A 205 -2.36 -2.11 -18.09
N GLU A 206 -1.29 -2.30 -17.31
CA GLU A 206 -0.73 -3.61 -17.03
C GLU A 206 -1.75 -4.53 -16.35
N TYR A 207 -2.42 -4.03 -15.31
CA TYR A 207 -3.44 -4.83 -14.63
C TYR A 207 -4.64 -5.13 -15.52
N TRP A 208 -5.05 -4.15 -16.35
CA TRP A 208 -6.10 -4.39 -17.33
C TRP A 208 -5.72 -5.51 -18.29
N ASP A 209 -4.56 -5.44 -18.91
CA ASP A 209 -4.10 -6.42 -19.90
C ASP A 209 -3.94 -7.82 -19.25
N ARG A 210 -3.44 -7.90 -18.02
CA ARG A 210 -3.33 -9.14 -17.27
C ARG A 210 -4.70 -9.74 -16.95
N ILE A 211 -5.65 -8.95 -16.48
CA ILE A 211 -7.01 -9.40 -16.18
C ILE A 211 -7.71 -9.92 -17.44
N GLN A 212 -7.53 -9.26 -18.60
CA GLN A 212 -8.09 -9.74 -19.87
C GLN A 212 -7.51 -11.12 -20.29
N LYS A 213 -6.28 -11.43 -19.95
CA LYS A 213 -5.65 -12.72 -20.21
C LYS A 213 -6.06 -13.77 -19.15
N LEU A 214 -6.11 -13.39 -17.88
CA LEU A 214 -6.45 -14.28 -16.76
C LEU A 214 -7.89 -14.79 -16.82
N LYS A 215 -8.84 -13.95 -17.20
CA LYS A 215 -10.26 -14.31 -17.39
C LYS A 215 -10.84 -15.12 -16.22
N PHE A 216 -10.63 -14.61 -15.00
CA PHE A 216 -11.21 -15.25 -13.82
C PHE A 216 -12.75 -15.19 -13.86
N ASP A 217 -13.42 -16.33 -13.68
CA ASP A 217 -14.86 -16.41 -13.72
C ASP A 217 -15.56 -15.53 -12.69
N PHE A 218 -14.98 -15.39 -11.49
CA PHE A 218 -15.57 -14.56 -10.44
C PHE A 218 -15.61 -13.06 -10.80
N LEU A 219 -14.79 -12.57 -11.75
CA LEU A 219 -14.84 -11.20 -12.24
C LEU A 219 -16.05 -10.90 -13.14
N THR A 220 -16.75 -11.94 -13.59
CA THR A 220 -18.01 -11.81 -14.37
C THR A 220 -19.24 -11.61 -13.48
N LYS A 221 -19.08 -11.79 -12.17
CA LYS A 221 -20.12 -11.56 -11.17
C LYS A 221 -20.33 -10.07 -10.90
N SER A 222 -21.11 -9.75 -9.88
CA SER A 222 -21.24 -8.35 -9.45
C SER A 222 -19.90 -7.73 -9.05
N LEU A 223 -19.77 -6.41 -9.19
CA LEU A 223 -18.56 -5.69 -8.77
C LEU A 223 -18.24 -5.93 -7.28
N GLU A 224 -19.26 -6.10 -6.46
CA GLU A 224 -19.14 -6.38 -5.03
C GLU A 224 -18.49 -7.75 -4.79
N GLU A 225 -19.04 -8.82 -5.39
CA GLU A 225 -18.50 -10.18 -5.27
C GLU A 225 -17.08 -10.31 -5.84
N ALA A 226 -16.81 -9.68 -6.99
CA ALA A 226 -15.49 -9.65 -7.60
C ALA A 226 -14.47 -8.97 -6.68
N THR A 227 -14.84 -7.82 -6.09
CA THR A 227 -13.98 -7.09 -5.16
C THR A 227 -13.75 -7.88 -3.87
N ALA A 228 -14.79 -8.49 -3.31
CA ALA A 228 -14.70 -9.33 -2.12
C ALA A 228 -13.71 -10.50 -2.34
N THR A 229 -13.86 -11.21 -3.46
CA THR A 229 -12.97 -12.33 -3.81
C THR A 229 -11.52 -11.86 -4.00
N ALA A 230 -11.30 -10.77 -4.74
CA ALA A 230 -9.95 -10.25 -5.00
C ALA A 230 -9.26 -9.77 -3.71
N LEU A 231 -9.98 -9.09 -2.81
CA LEU A 231 -9.42 -8.60 -1.56
C LEU A 231 -9.11 -9.77 -0.60
N ARG A 232 -10.03 -10.72 -0.47
CA ARG A 232 -9.85 -11.92 0.35
C ARG A 232 -8.73 -12.81 -0.18
N PHE A 233 -8.56 -12.91 -1.52
CA PHE A 233 -7.39 -13.58 -2.11
C PHE A 233 -6.09 -13.00 -1.58
N THR A 234 -5.91 -11.68 -1.65
CA THR A 234 -4.70 -11.02 -1.17
C THR A 234 -4.47 -11.26 0.32
N LEU A 235 -5.51 -11.17 1.14
CA LEU A 235 -5.42 -11.41 2.59
C LEU A 235 -5.24 -12.89 2.96
N SER A 236 -5.54 -13.81 2.03
CA SER A 236 -5.29 -15.25 2.21
C SER A 236 -3.83 -15.65 1.95
N ILE A 237 -2.99 -14.74 1.43
CA ILE A 237 -1.59 -15.02 1.13
C ILE A 237 -0.80 -15.10 2.46
N PRO A 238 -0.13 -16.23 2.74
CA PRO A 238 0.71 -16.34 3.93
C PRO A 238 1.82 -15.28 3.94
N GLY A 239 1.99 -14.58 5.06
CA GLY A 239 2.99 -13.54 5.23
C GLY A 239 2.45 -12.12 5.03
N ILE A 240 1.26 -11.92 4.47
CA ILE A 240 0.61 -10.61 4.42
C ILE A 240 0.08 -10.25 5.82
N SER A 241 0.50 -9.09 6.32
CA SER A 241 0.04 -8.55 7.61
C SER A 241 -1.21 -7.68 7.45
N VAL A 242 -1.26 -6.88 6.37
CA VAL A 242 -2.35 -5.95 6.10
C VAL A 242 -2.45 -5.64 4.60
N ALA A 243 -3.66 -5.40 4.11
CA ALA A 243 -3.92 -4.86 2.78
C ALA A 243 -4.41 -3.41 2.90
N ILE A 244 -3.83 -2.48 2.12
CA ILE A 244 -4.28 -1.09 2.07
C ILE A 244 -5.11 -0.84 0.83
N VAL A 245 -6.31 -0.28 0.99
CA VAL A 245 -7.22 0.07 -0.10
C VAL A 245 -7.52 1.55 -0.07
N GLY A 246 -7.24 2.24 -1.18
CA GLY A 246 -7.62 3.64 -1.39
C GLY A 246 -9.07 3.77 -1.84
N THR A 247 -9.70 4.87 -1.45
CA THR A 247 -11.04 5.25 -1.93
C THR A 247 -11.29 6.72 -1.67
N THR A 248 -12.15 7.31 -2.50
CA THR A 248 -12.73 8.66 -2.30
C THR A 248 -14.17 8.63 -1.81
N LYS A 249 -14.75 7.43 -1.62
CA LYS A 249 -16.15 7.22 -1.23
C LYS A 249 -16.26 6.87 0.25
N PRO A 250 -17.02 7.65 1.07
CA PRO A 250 -17.07 7.46 2.52
C PRO A 250 -17.47 6.05 2.99
N GLN A 251 -18.41 5.38 2.30
CA GLN A 251 -18.90 4.06 2.69
C GLN A 251 -18.04 2.90 2.19
N ARG A 252 -17.11 3.15 1.25
CA ARG A 252 -16.34 2.07 0.58
C ARG A 252 -15.44 1.32 1.55
N TRP A 253 -14.89 2.00 2.55
CA TRP A 253 -14.06 1.31 3.53
C TRP A 253 -14.87 0.30 4.35
N GLN A 254 -16.07 0.68 4.81
CA GLN A 254 -16.98 -0.21 5.55
C GLN A 254 -17.46 -1.38 4.70
N GLU A 255 -17.68 -1.16 3.39
CA GLU A 255 -18.03 -2.24 2.46
C GLU A 255 -16.88 -3.25 2.37
N ASN A 256 -15.64 -2.77 2.15
CA ASN A 256 -14.45 -3.62 2.10
C ASN A 256 -14.22 -4.35 3.45
N ALA A 257 -14.45 -3.69 4.58
CA ALA A 257 -14.33 -4.31 5.89
C ALA A 257 -15.33 -5.47 6.09
N ARG A 258 -16.56 -5.35 5.54
CA ARG A 258 -17.52 -6.47 5.55
C ARG A 258 -17.03 -7.65 4.73
N PHE A 259 -16.44 -7.44 3.56
CA PHE A 259 -15.87 -8.52 2.75
C PHE A 259 -14.76 -9.26 3.49
N VAL A 260 -13.91 -8.51 4.18
CA VAL A 260 -12.79 -9.08 4.96
C VAL A 260 -13.29 -9.86 6.19
N ALA A 261 -14.41 -9.43 6.79
CA ALA A 261 -15.03 -10.12 7.93
C ALA A 261 -15.54 -11.53 7.59
N GLU A 262 -15.74 -11.85 6.31
CA GLU A 262 -16.06 -13.22 5.87
C GLU A 262 -14.87 -14.18 6.00
N GLY A 263 -13.67 -13.68 6.31
CA GLY A 263 -12.45 -14.45 6.45
C GLY A 263 -11.74 -14.76 5.13
N ASN A 264 -10.72 -15.59 5.21
CA ASN A 264 -9.91 -15.99 4.06
C ASN A 264 -10.75 -16.78 3.03
N LEU A 265 -10.28 -16.82 1.79
CA LEU A 265 -10.82 -17.75 0.79
C LEU A 265 -10.62 -19.21 1.26
N SER A 266 -11.48 -20.10 0.81
CA SER A 266 -11.20 -21.52 0.94
C SER A 266 -9.90 -21.89 0.21
N ASN A 267 -9.24 -22.96 0.65
CA ASN A 267 -8.02 -23.41 -0.03
C ASN A 267 -8.25 -23.73 -1.51
N GLU A 268 -9.42 -24.27 -1.87
CA GLU A 268 -9.78 -24.56 -3.25
C GLU A 268 -9.87 -23.28 -4.10
N GLU A 269 -10.61 -22.27 -3.64
CA GLU A 269 -10.71 -20.98 -4.35
C GLU A 269 -9.35 -20.30 -4.49
N PHE A 270 -8.55 -20.28 -3.41
CA PHE A 270 -7.21 -19.70 -3.43
C PHE A 270 -6.32 -20.43 -4.46
N GLN A 271 -6.27 -21.76 -4.45
CA GLN A 271 -5.45 -22.53 -5.38
C GLN A 271 -5.92 -22.35 -6.82
N THR A 272 -7.23 -22.32 -7.09
CA THR A 272 -7.76 -22.07 -8.43
C THR A 272 -7.25 -20.74 -9.03
N ILE A 273 -7.22 -19.68 -8.23
CA ILE A 273 -6.67 -18.38 -8.66
C ILE A 273 -5.15 -18.47 -8.90
N ARG A 274 -4.43 -19.19 -8.02
CA ARG A 274 -2.97 -19.41 -8.15
C ARG A 274 -2.61 -20.26 -9.38
N GLU A 275 -3.34 -21.29 -9.65
CA GLU A 275 -3.14 -22.17 -10.81
C GLU A 275 -3.37 -21.42 -12.11
N ARG A 276 -4.47 -20.65 -12.18
CA ARG A 276 -4.76 -19.83 -13.35
C ARG A 276 -3.68 -18.78 -13.62
N TRP A 277 -3.12 -18.17 -12.58
CA TRP A 277 -1.96 -17.29 -12.71
C TRP A 277 -0.74 -18.02 -13.29
N ARG A 278 -0.43 -19.22 -12.80
CA ARG A 278 0.72 -20.00 -13.28
C ARG A 278 0.56 -20.48 -14.73
N GLU A 279 -0.68 -20.72 -15.18
CA GLU A 279 -0.98 -21.10 -16.56
C GLU A 279 -0.78 -19.95 -17.55
N VAL A 280 -1.12 -18.75 -17.16
CA VAL A 280 -1.27 -17.59 -18.05
C VAL A 280 -0.17 -16.57 -17.88
N GLY A 281 0.35 -16.42 -16.65
CA GLY A 281 1.38 -15.45 -16.31
C GLY A 281 2.70 -15.76 -17.00
N GLY A 282 3.33 -14.73 -17.55
CA GLY A 282 4.67 -14.81 -18.13
C GLY A 282 5.76 -14.36 -17.14
N ASP A 283 7.00 -14.67 -17.46
CA ASP A 283 8.18 -14.22 -16.67
C ASP A 283 8.33 -12.69 -16.67
N ASP A 284 7.69 -12.01 -17.61
CA ASP A 284 7.60 -10.55 -17.74
C ASP A 284 6.54 -9.90 -16.83
N TRP A 285 5.74 -10.70 -16.12
CA TRP A 285 4.71 -10.19 -15.22
C TRP A 285 5.30 -9.82 -13.86
N VAL A 286 6.03 -8.73 -13.85
CA VAL A 286 6.66 -8.18 -12.65
C VAL A 286 5.73 -7.21 -11.89
N GLY A 287 6.05 -6.95 -10.61
CA GLY A 287 5.32 -5.99 -9.77
C GLY A 287 5.31 -4.58 -10.37
N GLN A 288 4.18 -3.92 -10.28
CA GLN A 288 4.02 -2.55 -10.77
C GLN A 288 4.53 -1.56 -9.72
N THR A 289 5.45 -0.70 -10.12
CA THR A 289 6.08 0.32 -9.25
C THR A 289 5.37 1.66 -9.37
#